data_1168a02c6f3ef79eab63d9a54270bf0e
#
_entry.id   1168a02c6f3ef79eab63d9a54270bf0e
#
_cell.length_a   1.000
_cell.length_b   1.000
_cell.length_c   1.000
_cell.angle_alpha   90.00
_cell.angle_beta   90.00
_cell.angle_gamma   90.00
#
_symmetry.space_group_name_H-M   'P 1'
#
loop_
_entity.id
_entity.type
_entity.pdbx_description
1 polymer ?
#
loop_
_entity_poly.entity_id
_entity_poly.type
_entity_poly.pdbx_seq_one_letter_code
_entity_poly.pdbx_strand_id
1 'polypeptide(L)'
;MKIEFGIDYLSREILVSDVIDSDSWRLWPSGDKRLMKDKQVYRNLQRVTSEALIEVKRNFQWVADKLDHFIPVSKALVVILMGSPSDKTRSEIIRDHCRKLGLAVEMRISSAHKATHDTLDIVAKYEGMSIPLVFIAVAGRSNGLGPVLSGNTSFPVINCPPLESDNMERDIWSSLNTPSGLSCCTVLYPEAAAQHAASILSLSDHAIWAKIRGKQLMLWKTLKEADHYIEN
;
A
#
# COMPACT_ATOMS: atom_id res chain seq x y z
N MET A 1 -29.63 8.20 -4.87
CA MET A 1 -28.77 8.33 -3.68
C MET A 1 -29.16 9.61 -2.96
N LYS A 2 -29.18 9.63 -1.61
CA LYS A 2 -29.31 10.86 -0.81
C LYS A 2 -27.90 11.25 -0.37
N ILE A 3 -27.52 12.51 -0.58
CA ILE A 3 -26.28 13.10 -0.07
C ILE A 3 -26.68 14.41 0.62
N GLU A 4 -26.07 14.73 1.74
CA GLU A 4 -26.29 15.99 2.46
C GLU A 4 -25.18 16.98 2.13
N PHE A 5 -25.53 18.24 2.04
CA PHE A 5 -24.63 19.34 1.76
C PHE A 5 -24.73 20.39 2.87
N GLY A 6 -23.60 20.98 3.20
CA GLY A 6 -23.49 22.14 4.07
C GLY A 6 -22.84 23.31 3.36
N ILE A 7 -22.91 24.46 3.94
CA ILE A 7 -22.18 25.66 3.49
C ILE A 7 -21.12 25.99 4.52
N ASP A 8 -19.87 26.02 4.06
CA ASP A 8 -18.77 26.48 4.91
C ASP A 8 -18.98 27.90 5.37
N TYR A 9 -18.83 28.14 6.66
CA TYR A 9 -19.16 29.44 7.23
C TYR A 9 -18.22 30.55 6.77
N LEU A 10 -16.96 30.24 6.53
CA LEU A 10 -15.93 31.21 6.16
C LEU A 10 -15.86 31.43 4.65
N SER A 11 -15.70 30.33 3.89
CA SER A 11 -15.52 30.37 2.43
C SER A 11 -16.82 30.52 1.66
N ARG A 12 -17.96 30.22 2.29
CA ARG A 12 -19.30 30.18 1.66
C ARG A 12 -19.42 29.12 0.57
N GLU A 13 -18.48 28.20 0.48
CA GLU A 13 -18.52 27.08 -0.47
C GLU A 13 -19.51 26.00 -0.03
N ILE A 14 -20.13 25.37 -1.01
CA ILE A 14 -20.98 24.20 -0.76
C ILE A 14 -20.08 22.98 -0.62
N LEU A 15 -20.13 22.34 0.54
CA LEU A 15 -19.37 21.14 0.86
C LEU A 15 -20.31 19.94 1.04
N VAL A 16 -19.83 18.77 0.69
CA VAL A 16 -20.52 17.54 1.08
C VAL A 16 -20.40 17.41 2.58
N SER A 17 -21.54 17.36 3.26
CA SER A 17 -21.62 17.21 4.71
C SER A 17 -22.05 15.79 5.09
N ASP A 18 -21.88 15.46 6.36
CA ASP A 18 -22.09 14.13 6.89
C ASP A 18 -21.04 13.11 6.42
N VAL A 19 -20.93 12.01 7.14
CA VAL A 19 -20.00 10.91 6.80
C VAL A 19 -20.58 10.14 5.61
N ILE A 20 -19.75 9.96 4.57
CA ILE A 20 -20.12 9.13 3.41
C ILE A 20 -19.80 7.68 3.72
N ASP A 21 -20.68 7.01 4.43
CA ASP A 21 -20.58 5.60 4.75
C ASP A 21 -21.93 4.88 4.55
N SER A 22 -21.96 3.58 4.81
CA SER A 22 -23.16 2.78 4.67
C SER A 22 -24.29 3.18 5.63
N ASP A 23 -24.02 4.01 6.66
CA ASP A 23 -24.99 4.49 7.62
C ASP A 23 -25.64 5.81 7.20
N SER A 24 -24.96 6.65 6.44
CA SER A 24 -25.42 8.00 6.06
C SER A 24 -26.14 8.06 4.71
N TRP A 25 -25.90 7.14 3.79
CA TRP A 25 -26.43 7.18 2.42
C TRP A 25 -27.56 6.17 2.16
N ARG A 26 -28.24 6.34 1.02
CA ARG A 26 -29.23 5.41 0.49
C ARG A 26 -28.81 5.01 -0.92
N LEU A 27 -28.71 3.71 -1.16
CA LEU A 27 -28.33 3.17 -2.47
C LEU A 27 -29.45 2.27 -3.01
N TRP A 28 -30.07 2.74 -4.06
CA TRP A 28 -31.10 2.02 -4.79
C TRP A 28 -30.66 1.84 -6.24
N PRO A 29 -30.13 0.66 -6.59
CA PRO A 29 -29.75 0.38 -7.97
C PRO A 29 -30.94 0.65 -8.92
N SER A 30 -30.66 1.30 -10.05
CA SER A 30 -31.66 1.72 -11.03
C SER A 30 -32.83 2.57 -10.47
N GLY A 31 -32.68 3.18 -9.29
CA GLY A 31 -33.73 3.92 -8.62
C GLY A 31 -34.79 3.06 -7.94
N ASP A 32 -34.68 1.75 -7.99
CA ASP A 32 -35.66 0.83 -7.40
C ASP A 32 -35.35 0.55 -5.93
N LYS A 33 -36.23 1.02 -5.05
CA LYS A 33 -36.13 0.81 -3.60
C LYS A 33 -36.12 -0.66 -3.17
N ARG A 34 -36.69 -1.56 -3.98
CA ARG A 34 -36.68 -3.01 -3.69
C ARG A 34 -35.28 -3.60 -3.81
N LEU A 35 -34.41 -2.97 -4.58
CA LEU A 35 -33.02 -3.37 -4.80
C LEU A 35 -32.03 -2.69 -3.85
N MET A 36 -32.52 -2.11 -2.73
CA MET A 36 -31.66 -1.36 -1.81
C MET A 36 -30.43 -2.15 -1.35
N LYS A 37 -29.29 -1.45 -1.25
CA LYS A 37 -27.99 -1.99 -0.86
C LYS A 37 -27.36 -1.25 0.33
N ASP A 38 -28.15 -0.44 1.01
CA ASP A 38 -27.74 0.38 2.14
C ASP A 38 -28.18 -0.22 3.49
N LYS A 39 -27.88 0.49 4.58
CA LYS A 39 -28.23 0.10 5.96
C LYS A 39 -29.70 -0.26 6.18
N GLN A 40 -30.60 0.22 5.30
CA GLN A 40 -32.03 -0.02 5.47
C GLN A 40 -32.36 -1.52 5.31
N VAL A 41 -31.54 -2.27 4.57
CA VAL A 41 -31.68 -3.73 4.49
C VAL A 41 -31.59 -4.35 5.88
N TYR A 42 -30.59 -3.99 6.66
CA TYR A 42 -30.43 -4.45 8.05
C TYR A 42 -31.57 -3.94 8.97
N ARG A 43 -31.92 -2.66 8.86
CA ARG A 43 -32.98 -2.05 9.69
C ARG A 43 -34.37 -2.61 9.43
N ASN A 44 -34.62 -3.12 8.23
CA ASN A 44 -35.90 -3.74 7.86
C ASN A 44 -36.02 -5.18 8.34
N LEU A 45 -34.99 -5.78 8.90
CA LEU A 45 -35.04 -7.13 9.42
C LEU A 45 -36.00 -7.20 10.61
N GLN A 46 -37.02 -8.06 10.52
CA GLN A 46 -37.92 -8.33 11.65
C GLN A 46 -37.21 -9.11 12.77
N ARG A 47 -36.26 -9.95 12.38
CA ARG A 47 -35.42 -10.73 13.28
C ARG A 47 -34.00 -10.85 12.69
N VAL A 48 -33.01 -10.70 13.55
CA VAL A 48 -31.60 -10.91 13.15
C VAL A 48 -31.31 -12.41 13.22
N THR A 49 -31.12 -13.05 12.06
CA THR A 49 -30.68 -14.44 11.92
C THR A 49 -29.39 -14.52 11.14
N SER A 50 -28.70 -15.65 11.20
CA SER A 50 -27.46 -15.87 10.45
C SER A 50 -27.68 -15.72 8.95
N GLU A 51 -28.81 -16.22 8.43
CA GLU A 51 -29.17 -16.12 7.01
C GLU A 51 -29.42 -14.67 6.59
N ALA A 52 -30.11 -13.89 7.43
CA ALA A 52 -30.37 -12.48 7.18
C ALA A 52 -29.06 -11.67 7.17
N LEU A 53 -28.10 -11.99 8.05
CA LEU A 53 -26.78 -11.36 8.07
C LEU A 53 -25.93 -11.73 6.84
N ILE A 54 -26.08 -12.94 6.29
CA ILE A 54 -25.44 -13.32 5.03
C ILE A 54 -25.93 -12.42 3.89
N GLU A 55 -27.22 -12.12 3.83
CA GLU A 55 -27.77 -11.22 2.80
C GLU A 55 -27.24 -9.79 2.97
N VAL A 56 -27.17 -9.27 4.17
CA VAL A 56 -26.54 -7.97 4.45
C VAL A 56 -25.08 -7.96 3.97
N LYS A 57 -24.29 -9.01 4.28
CA LYS A 57 -22.92 -9.15 3.83
C LYS A 57 -22.81 -9.17 2.30
N ARG A 58 -23.69 -9.87 1.60
CA ARG A 58 -23.73 -9.89 0.13
C ARG A 58 -23.97 -8.50 -0.45
N ASN A 59 -24.84 -7.70 0.17
CA ASN A 59 -25.09 -6.34 -0.27
C ASN A 59 -23.86 -5.44 -0.10
N PHE A 60 -23.15 -5.55 1.02
CA PHE A 60 -21.87 -4.83 1.19
C PHE A 60 -20.81 -5.27 0.17
N GLN A 61 -20.71 -6.58 -0.08
CA GLN A 61 -19.77 -7.09 -1.10
C GLN A 61 -20.13 -6.55 -2.49
N TRP A 62 -21.40 -6.54 -2.86
CA TRP A 62 -21.85 -5.99 -4.13
C TRP A 62 -21.46 -4.50 -4.29
N VAL A 63 -21.58 -3.71 -3.21
CA VAL A 63 -21.14 -2.30 -3.22
C VAL A 63 -19.63 -2.21 -3.40
N ALA A 64 -18.87 -3.00 -2.65
CA ALA A 64 -17.41 -3.02 -2.77
C ALA A 64 -16.96 -3.36 -4.20
N ASP A 65 -17.55 -4.41 -4.81
CA ASP A 65 -17.23 -4.82 -6.18
C ASP A 65 -17.54 -3.71 -7.21
N LYS A 66 -18.57 -2.88 -6.95
CA LYS A 66 -18.90 -1.74 -7.81
C LYS A 66 -17.94 -0.57 -7.63
N LEU A 67 -17.45 -0.35 -6.41
CA LEU A 67 -16.49 0.73 -6.13
C LEU A 67 -15.16 0.49 -6.84
N ASP A 68 -14.75 -0.75 -7.08
CA ASP A 68 -13.53 -1.07 -7.81
C ASP A 68 -13.51 -0.46 -9.23
N HIS A 69 -14.67 -0.23 -9.84
CA HIS A 69 -14.76 0.43 -11.15
C HIS A 69 -14.53 1.95 -11.10
N PHE A 70 -14.62 2.55 -9.92
CA PHE A 70 -14.45 4.00 -9.73
C PHE A 70 -13.10 4.37 -9.12
N ILE A 71 -12.36 3.40 -8.58
CA ILE A 71 -11.04 3.63 -8.03
C ILE A 71 -10.06 3.76 -9.20
N PRO A 72 -9.43 4.94 -9.38
CA PRO A 72 -8.44 5.09 -10.45
C PRO A 72 -7.26 4.14 -10.19
N VAL A 73 -6.74 3.55 -11.25
CA VAL A 73 -5.51 2.77 -11.15
C VAL A 73 -4.40 3.70 -10.65
N SER A 74 -3.75 3.33 -9.56
CA SER A 74 -2.62 4.08 -9.02
C SER A 74 -1.54 4.25 -10.09
N LYS A 75 -1.03 5.47 -10.24
CA LYS A 75 0.14 5.77 -11.08
C LYS A 75 1.45 5.55 -10.33
N ALA A 76 1.38 5.26 -9.03
CA ALA A 76 2.55 5.06 -8.19
C ALA A 76 3.29 3.77 -8.56
N LEU A 77 4.62 3.84 -8.58
CA LEU A 77 5.49 2.74 -8.96
C LEU A 77 6.51 2.43 -7.86
N VAL A 78 6.71 1.15 -7.60
CA VAL A 78 7.84 0.65 -6.81
C VAL A 78 8.85 0.03 -7.76
N VAL A 79 10.07 0.52 -7.75
CA VAL A 79 11.17 -0.06 -8.51
C VAL A 79 12.07 -0.85 -7.57
N ILE A 80 12.08 -2.15 -7.71
CA ILE A 80 12.97 -3.03 -6.95
C ILE A 80 14.23 -3.23 -7.76
N LEU A 81 15.36 -2.73 -7.27
CA LEU A 81 16.66 -2.88 -7.91
C LEU A 81 17.51 -3.87 -7.12
N MET A 82 17.89 -4.97 -7.77
CA MET A 82 18.71 -6.04 -7.22
C MET A 82 20.18 -5.83 -7.57
N GLY A 83 21.08 -6.01 -6.60
CA GLY A 83 22.53 -5.97 -6.82
C GLY A 83 23.08 -7.22 -7.50
N SER A 84 22.33 -8.32 -7.44
CA SER A 84 22.70 -9.63 -7.99
C SER A 84 21.46 -10.44 -8.40
N PRO A 85 21.57 -11.37 -9.37
CA PRO A 85 20.51 -12.33 -9.66
C PRO A 85 20.14 -13.22 -8.45
N SER A 86 21.05 -13.44 -7.51
CA SER A 86 20.76 -14.18 -6.26
C SER A 86 19.71 -13.53 -5.38
N ASP A 87 19.50 -12.22 -5.53
CA ASP A 87 18.53 -11.45 -4.73
C ASP A 87 17.08 -11.60 -5.22
N LYS A 88 16.87 -12.38 -6.29
CA LYS A 88 15.58 -12.50 -6.98
C LYS A 88 14.47 -13.01 -6.07
N THR A 89 14.70 -14.09 -5.34
CA THR A 89 13.66 -14.70 -4.47
C THR A 89 13.14 -13.71 -3.44
N ARG A 90 14.05 -12.95 -2.80
CA ARG A 90 13.69 -11.93 -1.83
C ARG A 90 12.90 -10.78 -2.48
N SER A 91 13.33 -10.36 -3.66
CA SER A 91 12.67 -9.31 -4.43
C SER A 91 11.27 -9.71 -4.91
N GLU A 92 11.06 -10.99 -5.22
CA GLU A 92 9.74 -11.53 -5.57
C GLU A 92 8.76 -11.47 -4.39
N ILE A 93 9.23 -11.71 -3.17
CA ILE A 93 8.40 -11.53 -1.96
C ILE A 93 7.98 -10.07 -1.81
N ILE A 94 8.91 -9.12 -1.98
CA ILE A 94 8.61 -7.69 -1.94
C ILE A 94 7.58 -7.32 -3.01
N ARG A 95 7.80 -7.76 -4.25
CA ARG A 95 6.89 -7.54 -5.39
C ARG A 95 5.47 -8.00 -5.07
N ASP A 96 5.33 -9.22 -4.57
CA ASP A 96 4.02 -9.83 -4.33
C ASP A 96 3.27 -9.13 -3.19
N HIS A 97 3.99 -8.65 -2.17
CA HIS A 97 3.41 -7.82 -1.12
C HIS A 97 3.01 -6.42 -1.63
N CYS A 98 3.82 -5.79 -2.46
CA CYS A 98 3.46 -4.53 -3.12
C CYS A 98 2.18 -4.67 -3.96
N ARG A 99 2.09 -5.73 -4.77
CA ARG A 99 0.91 -6.01 -5.60
C ARG A 99 -0.36 -6.23 -4.78
N LYS A 100 -0.28 -6.92 -3.64
CA LYS A 100 -1.40 -7.07 -2.70
C LYS A 100 -1.89 -5.73 -2.15
N LEU A 101 -1.00 -4.75 -2.05
CA LEU A 101 -1.32 -3.37 -1.66
C LEU A 101 -1.78 -2.50 -2.84
N GLY A 102 -1.84 -3.07 -4.05
CA GLY A 102 -2.29 -2.38 -5.26
C GLY A 102 -1.23 -1.51 -5.94
N LEU A 103 0.04 -1.71 -5.61
CA LEU A 103 1.16 -1.00 -6.22
C LEU A 103 1.61 -1.67 -7.51
N ALA A 104 1.90 -0.85 -8.52
CA ALA A 104 2.68 -1.28 -9.67
C ALA A 104 4.12 -1.53 -9.26
N VAL A 105 4.76 -2.57 -9.82
CA VAL A 105 6.12 -2.95 -9.47
C VAL A 105 6.91 -3.32 -10.71
N GLU A 106 8.08 -2.72 -10.85
CA GLU A 106 9.11 -3.16 -11.79
C GLU A 106 10.32 -3.71 -11.04
N MET A 107 10.93 -4.76 -11.59
CA MET A 107 12.12 -5.40 -11.02
C MET A 107 13.28 -5.25 -12.00
N ARG A 108 14.42 -4.78 -11.52
CA ARG A 108 15.64 -4.58 -12.30
C ARG A 108 16.84 -5.19 -11.60
N ILE A 109 17.85 -5.49 -12.35
CA ILE A 109 19.14 -6.03 -11.82
C ILE A 109 20.25 -5.12 -12.35
N SER A 110 21.03 -4.56 -11.44
CA SER A 110 22.29 -3.88 -11.75
C SER A 110 23.14 -3.77 -10.49
N SER A 111 24.43 -3.92 -10.62
CA SER A 111 25.36 -3.82 -9.51
C SER A 111 26.02 -2.45 -9.50
N ALA A 112 25.84 -1.68 -8.44
CA ALA A 112 26.49 -0.39 -8.28
C ALA A 112 28.03 -0.48 -8.32
N HIS A 113 28.60 -1.62 -7.97
CA HIS A 113 30.06 -1.84 -8.01
C HIS A 113 30.59 -2.33 -9.36
N LYS A 114 29.78 -3.09 -10.12
CA LYS A 114 30.25 -3.78 -11.32
C LYS A 114 29.72 -3.17 -12.62
N ALA A 115 28.61 -2.46 -12.53
CA ALA A 115 27.90 -1.85 -13.66
C ALA A 115 27.31 -0.48 -13.23
N THR A 116 28.17 0.41 -12.75
CA THR A 116 27.78 1.69 -12.17
C THR A 116 27.00 2.54 -13.18
N HIS A 117 27.46 2.63 -14.44
CA HIS A 117 26.75 3.39 -15.48
C HIS A 117 25.36 2.85 -15.72
N ASP A 118 25.20 1.53 -15.88
CA ASP A 118 23.88 0.91 -16.10
C ASP A 118 22.95 1.16 -14.91
N THR A 119 23.50 1.21 -13.69
CA THR A 119 22.71 1.54 -12.49
C THR A 119 22.20 2.98 -12.56
N LEU A 120 23.04 3.93 -12.96
CA LEU A 120 22.67 5.35 -13.10
C LEU A 120 21.68 5.55 -14.27
N ASP A 121 21.85 4.85 -15.37
CA ASP A 121 20.92 4.89 -16.51
C ASP A 121 19.52 4.37 -16.11
N ILE A 122 19.48 3.32 -15.28
CA ILE A 122 18.23 2.84 -14.70
C ILE A 122 17.57 3.93 -13.84
N VAL A 123 18.33 4.60 -12.97
CA VAL A 123 17.82 5.70 -12.14
C VAL A 123 17.27 6.82 -13.02
N ALA A 124 18.04 7.28 -13.99
CA ALA A 124 17.66 8.37 -14.89
C ALA A 124 16.37 8.06 -15.66
N LYS A 125 16.20 6.80 -16.10
CA LYS A 125 14.96 6.36 -16.77
C LYS A 125 13.74 6.60 -15.90
N TYR A 126 13.80 6.21 -14.63
CA TYR A 126 12.66 6.34 -13.72
C TYR A 126 12.44 7.76 -13.21
N GLU A 127 13.52 8.53 -13.00
CA GLU A 127 13.44 9.96 -12.69
C GLU A 127 12.64 10.73 -13.75
N GLY A 128 12.82 10.37 -15.03
CA GLY A 128 12.11 10.99 -16.16
C GLY A 128 10.62 10.65 -16.27
N MET A 129 10.08 9.70 -15.47
CA MET A 129 8.69 9.25 -15.62
C MET A 129 7.65 10.21 -15.02
N SER A 130 8.05 11.16 -14.18
CA SER A 130 7.16 12.16 -13.53
C SER A 130 5.95 11.54 -12.81
N ILE A 131 6.15 10.40 -12.16
CA ILE A 131 5.15 9.69 -11.36
C ILE A 131 5.64 9.51 -9.93
N PRO A 132 4.74 9.35 -8.94
CA PRO A 132 5.15 8.98 -7.59
C PRO A 132 5.89 7.63 -7.61
N LEU A 133 7.11 7.62 -7.06
CA LEU A 133 8.01 6.48 -7.17
C LEU A 133 8.78 6.24 -5.87
N VAL A 134 9.05 4.97 -5.56
CA VAL A 134 9.94 4.55 -4.48
C VAL A 134 10.88 3.49 -5.00
N PHE A 135 12.18 3.64 -4.73
CA PHE A 135 13.16 2.60 -4.99
C PHE A 135 13.31 1.67 -3.79
N ILE A 136 13.39 0.36 -4.03
CA ILE A 136 13.79 -0.63 -3.03
C ILE A 136 15.09 -1.28 -3.53
N ALA A 137 16.19 -1.02 -2.82
CA ALA A 137 17.49 -1.63 -3.10
C ALA A 137 17.62 -2.95 -2.36
N VAL A 138 17.80 -4.03 -3.11
CA VAL A 138 18.05 -5.37 -2.58
C VAL A 138 19.48 -5.75 -2.91
N ALA A 139 20.39 -5.55 -1.95
CA ALA A 139 21.82 -5.87 -2.11
C ALA A 139 22.38 -6.31 -0.76
N GLY A 140 23.09 -7.44 -0.76
CA GLY A 140 23.79 -7.99 0.39
C GLY A 140 25.26 -7.65 0.42
N ARG A 141 25.93 -8.13 1.45
CA ARG A 141 27.35 -7.94 1.72
C ARG A 141 27.70 -6.45 1.87
N SER A 142 28.41 -5.88 0.90
CA SER A 142 28.67 -4.43 0.85
C SER A 142 27.54 -3.76 0.06
N ASN A 143 26.55 -3.20 0.75
CA ASN A 143 25.44 -2.53 0.10
C ASN A 143 25.83 -1.12 -0.39
N GLY A 144 26.55 -1.06 -1.51
CA GLY A 144 26.78 0.20 -2.21
C GLY A 144 25.57 0.67 -3.02
N LEU A 145 24.60 -0.22 -3.30
CA LEU A 145 23.48 0.08 -4.18
C LEU A 145 22.54 1.14 -3.60
N GLY A 146 22.11 0.98 -2.35
CA GLY A 146 21.23 1.93 -1.70
C GLY A 146 21.83 3.35 -1.62
N PRO A 147 23.05 3.52 -1.10
CA PRO A 147 23.72 4.82 -1.11
C PRO A 147 23.89 5.43 -2.52
N VAL A 148 24.25 4.63 -3.53
CA VAL A 148 24.35 5.12 -4.91
C VAL A 148 22.98 5.59 -5.44
N LEU A 149 21.93 4.84 -5.21
CA LEU A 149 20.58 5.28 -5.57
C LEU A 149 20.24 6.59 -4.85
N SER A 150 20.37 6.63 -3.52
CA SER A 150 20.02 7.80 -2.70
C SER A 150 20.79 9.06 -3.07
N GLY A 151 22.02 8.93 -3.55
CA GLY A 151 22.82 10.06 -3.99
C GLY A 151 22.53 10.54 -5.42
N ASN A 152 21.71 9.80 -6.19
CA ASN A 152 21.44 10.07 -7.59
C ASN A 152 19.94 10.12 -7.93
N THR A 153 19.08 10.16 -6.92
CA THR A 153 17.63 10.34 -7.08
C THR A 153 17.07 11.24 -5.98
N SER A 154 16.03 11.98 -6.29
CA SER A 154 15.21 12.70 -5.31
C SER A 154 14.08 11.85 -4.73
N PHE A 155 13.85 10.67 -5.28
CA PHE A 155 12.84 9.74 -4.76
C PHE A 155 13.31 8.97 -3.53
N PRO A 156 12.39 8.53 -2.64
CA PRO A 156 12.74 7.73 -1.47
C PRO A 156 13.42 6.42 -1.86
N VAL A 157 14.46 6.05 -1.11
CA VAL A 157 15.20 4.79 -1.27
C VAL A 157 15.10 3.96 0.01
N ILE A 158 14.69 2.71 -0.12
CA ILE A 158 14.58 1.74 0.96
C ILE A 158 15.59 0.63 0.72
N ASN A 159 16.53 0.42 1.64
CA ASN A 159 17.38 -0.76 1.65
C ASN A 159 16.61 -1.93 2.23
N CYS A 160 16.57 -3.06 1.52
CA CYS A 160 16.05 -4.33 2.04
C CYS A 160 17.10 -5.44 1.79
N PRO A 161 18.21 -5.44 2.56
CA PRO A 161 19.33 -6.35 2.31
C PRO A 161 18.90 -7.81 2.52
N PRO A 162 19.39 -8.75 1.67
CA PRO A 162 19.24 -10.18 1.90
C PRO A 162 20.24 -10.58 3.01
N LEU A 163 19.75 -10.58 4.25
CA LEU A 163 20.57 -11.00 5.39
C LEU A 163 20.46 -12.50 5.56
N GLU A 164 21.54 -13.21 5.31
CA GLU A 164 21.71 -14.62 5.61
C GLU A 164 22.32 -14.79 7.00
N SER A 165 21.98 -15.87 7.69
CA SER A 165 22.35 -16.10 9.09
C SER A 165 23.86 -15.96 9.38
N ASP A 166 24.70 -16.37 8.44
CA ASP A 166 26.15 -16.45 8.64
C ASP A 166 26.85 -15.07 8.58
N ASN A 167 26.22 -14.07 7.96
CA ASN A 167 26.83 -12.76 7.70
C ASN A 167 26.00 -11.58 8.20
N MET A 168 24.84 -11.82 8.79
CA MET A 168 23.88 -10.80 9.17
C MET A 168 24.50 -9.68 10.01
N GLU A 169 25.28 -10.03 11.03
CA GLU A 169 25.90 -9.07 11.96
C GLU A 169 26.92 -8.14 11.27
N ARG A 170 27.55 -8.59 10.21
CA ARG A 170 28.51 -7.82 9.44
C ARG A 170 27.86 -7.02 8.31
N ASP A 171 27.03 -7.68 7.54
CA ASP A 171 26.47 -7.13 6.30
C ASP A 171 25.48 -6.01 6.58
N ILE A 172 24.77 -6.04 7.71
CA ILE A 172 23.79 -5.00 8.08
C ILE A 172 24.42 -3.61 8.15
N TRP A 173 25.64 -3.51 8.66
CA TRP A 173 26.31 -2.22 8.84
C TRP A 173 26.57 -1.47 7.54
N SER A 174 26.73 -2.19 6.42
CA SER A 174 26.85 -1.56 5.10
C SER A 174 25.56 -0.88 4.61
N SER A 175 24.41 -1.25 5.18
CA SER A 175 23.13 -0.63 4.91
C SER A 175 22.74 0.46 5.93
N LEU A 176 23.41 0.50 7.09
CA LEU A 176 23.13 1.45 8.16
C LEU A 176 24.11 2.62 8.16
N ASN A 177 25.40 2.37 7.91
CA ASN A 177 26.44 3.38 7.89
C ASN A 177 26.54 4.04 6.51
N THR A 178 25.61 4.95 6.24
CA THR A 178 25.61 5.70 4.98
C THR A 178 26.45 6.98 5.12
N PRO A 179 27.12 7.44 4.04
CA PRO A 179 27.78 8.73 4.03
C PRO A 179 26.84 9.88 4.34
N SER A 180 27.38 10.98 4.88
CA SER A 180 26.60 12.19 5.17
C SER A 180 25.95 12.75 3.89
N GLY A 181 24.73 13.25 4.02
CA GLY A 181 23.95 13.80 2.90
C GLY A 181 23.14 12.76 2.12
N LEU A 182 23.26 11.48 2.44
CA LEU A 182 22.42 10.42 1.86
C LEU A 182 21.29 10.05 2.79
N SER A 183 20.12 9.72 2.24
CA SER A 183 18.90 9.47 2.98
C SER A 183 18.20 8.20 2.49
N CYS A 184 18.80 7.04 2.77
CA CYS A 184 18.13 5.75 2.58
C CYS A 184 17.79 5.13 3.94
N CYS A 185 16.55 4.68 4.10
CA CYS A 185 16.16 3.89 5.27
C CYS A 185 16.46 2.42 5.05
N THR A 186 16.63 1.66 6.14
CA THR A 186 16.86 0.22 6.07
C THR A 186 15.73 -0.53 6.72
N VAL A 187 15.11 -1.45 5.98
CA VAL A 187 14.02 -2.31 6.41
C VAL A 187 14.38 -3.75 6.15
N LEU A 188 14.46 -4.57 7.21
CA LEU A 188 15.04 -5.92 7.12
C LEU A 188 14.12 -6.94 6.47
N TYR A 189 12.81 -6.82 6.66
CA TYR A 189 11.85 -7.81 6.19
C TYR A 189 11.22 -7.38 4.86
N PRO A 190 11.14 -8.28 3.85
CA PRO A 190 10.57 -7.98 2.54
C PRO A 190 9.15 -7.41 2.60
N GLU A 191 8.31 -7.99 3.44
CA GLU A 191 6.93 -7.56 3.63
C GLU A 191 6.85 -6.14 4.25
N ALA A 192 7.74 -5.86 5.19
CA ALA A 192 7.83 -4.55 5.82
C ALA A 192 8.38 -3.49 4.85
N ALA A 193 9.32 -3.84 3.96
CA ALA A 193 9.81 -2.95 2.93
C ALA A 193 8.69 -2.58 1.93
N ALA A 194 7.89 -3.55 1.51
CA ALA A 194 6.70 -3.30 0.69
C ALA A 194 5.66 -2.41 1.40
N GLN A 195 5.42 -2.68 2.69
CA GLN A 195 4.50 -1.87 3.50
C GLN A 195 5.01 -0.45 3.68
N HIS A 196 6.31 -0.25 3.88
CA HIS A 196 6.92 1.08 4.02
C HIS A 196 6.85 1.87 2.70
N ALA A 197 7.14 1.25 1.56
CA ALA A 197 6.94 1.85 0.25
C ALA A 197 5.48 2.28 0.03
N ALA A 198 4.53 1.41 0.38
CA ALA A 198 3.11 1.74 0.31
C ALA A 198 2.75 2.92 1.22
N SER A 199 3.29 3.00 2.43
CA SER A 199 3.04 4.10 3.36
C SER A 199 3.55 5.44 2.81
N ILE A 200 4.71 5.46 2.15
CA ILE A 200 5.23 6.66 1.48
C ILE A 200 4.30 7.08 0.34
N LEU A 201 3.94 6.15 -0.54
CA LEU A 201 3.10 6.43 -1.70
C LEU A 201 1.66 6.81 -1.33
N SER A 202 1.17 6.34 -0.18
CA SER A 202 -0.16 6.67 0.34
C SER A 202 -0.33 8.15 0.72
N LEU A 203 0.77 8.89 0.87
CA LEU A 203 0.71 10.34 1.12
C LEU A 203 0.11 11.12 -0.05
N SER A 204 0.20 10.57 -1.26
CA SER A 204 -0.34 11.17 -2.48
C SER A 204 -1.42 10.31 -3.17
N ASP A 205 -1.70 9.11 -2.66
CA ASP A 205 -2.66 8.17 -3.26
C ASP A 205 -3.62 7.60 -2.21
N HIS A 206 -4.84 8.13 -2.22
CA HIS A 206 -5.88 7.74 -1.26
C HIS A 206 -6.32 6.27 -1.40
N ALA A 207 -6.19 5.65 -2.58
CA ALA A 207 -6.54 4.26 -2.79
C ALA A 207 -5.52 3.33 -2.08
N ILE A 208 -4.23 3.67 -2.14
CA ILE A 208 -3.18 2.96 -1.39
C ILE A 208 -3.41 3.15 0.11
N TRP A 209 -3.68 4.40 0.54
CA TRP A 209 -3.99 4.70 1.93
C TRP A 209 -5.16 3.85 2.45
N ALA A 210 -6.26 3.77 1.69
CA ALA A 210 -7.44 3.00 2.06
C ALA A 210 -7.13 1.50 2.20
N LYS A 211 -6.31 0.93 1.32
CA LYS A 211 -5.86 -0.47 1.41
C LYS A 211 -5.02 -0.74 2.65
N ILE A 212 -4.09 0.17 2.98
CA ILE A 212 -3.30 0.08 4.21
C ILE A 212 -4.23 0.12 5.42
N ARG A 213 -5.17 1.07 5.43
CA ARG A 213 -6.11 1.24 6.54
C ARG A 213 -7.04 0.04 6.70
N GLY A 214 -7.55 -0.50 5.61
CA GLY A 214 -8.35 -1.74 5.59
C GLY A 214 -7.59 -2.93 6.18
N LYS A 215 -6.32 -3.09 5.80
CA LYS A 215 -5.45 -4.14 6.37
C LYS A 215 -5.25 -3.97 7.88
N GLN A 216 -5.02 -2.75 8.35
CA GLN A 216 -4.88 -2.46 9.79
C GLN A 216 -6.15 -2.82 10.58
N LEU A 217 -7.32 -2.46 10.04
CA LEU A 217 -8.61 -2.79 10.66
C LEU A 217 -8.86 -4.30 10.70
N MET A 218 -8.49 -5.02 9.64
CA MET A 218 -8.61 -6.48 9.62
C MET A 218 -7.71 -7.14 10.67
N LEU A 219 -6.47 -6.68 10.82
CA LEU A 219 -5.57 -7.19 11.87
C LEU A 219 -6.12 -6.92 13.26
N TRP A 220 -6.60 -5.70 13.50
CA TRP A 220 -7.24 -5.36 14.77
C TRP A 220 -8.45 -6.26 15.08
N LYS A 221 -9.32 -6.46 14.08
CA LYS A 221 -10.49 -7.34 14.19
C LYS A 221 -10.08 -8.78 14.54
N THR A 222 -9.10 -9.32 13.83
CA THR A 222 -8.60 -10.70 14.08
C THR A 222 -8.07 -10.86 15.50
N LEU A 223 -7.36 -9.84 16.02
CA LEU A 223 -6.88 -9.87 17.41
C LEU A 223 -8.03 -9.85 18.40
N LYS A 224 -9.05 -9.03 18.17
CA LYS A 224 -10.24 -8.97 19.01
C LYS A 224 -11.04 -10.28 19.02
N GLU A 225 -11.15 -10.91 17.86
CA GLU A 225 -11.83 -12.21 17.73
C GLU A 225 -11.05 -13.32 18.47
N ALA A 226 -9.72 -13.32 18.37
CA ALA A 226 -8.88 -14.28 19.07
C ALA A 226 -8.93 -14.09 20.59
N ASP A 227 -8.88 -12.85 21.06
CA ASP A 227 -8.99 -12.49 22.49
C ASP A 227 -10.31 -13.00 23.08
N HIS A 228 -11.43 -12.67 22.42
CA HIS A 228 -12.75 -13.13 22.83
C HIS A 228 -12.88 -14.66 22.85
N TYR A 229 -12.17 -15.37 21.96
CA TYR A 229 -12.18 -16.83 21.91
C TYR A 229 -11.38 -17.45 23.08
N ILE A 230 -10.38 -16.75 23.62
CA ILE A 230 -9.57 -17.21 24.75
C ILE A 230 -10.31 -16.96 26.09
N GLU A 231 -11.13 -15.91 26.17
CA GLU A 231 -11.88 -15.55 27.37
C GLU A 231 -13.11 -16.46 27.63
N ASN A 232 -13.54 -17.24 26.64
CA ASN A 232 -14.70 -18.14 26.72
C ASN A 232 -14.27 -19.61 26.56
#